data_91cbf1d207e47b010b060b382a4f36bd
#
_entry.id   91cbf1d207e47b010b060b382a4f36bd
#
_cell.length_a   1.000
_cell.length_b   1.000
_cell.length_c   1.000
_cell.angle_alpha   90.00
_cell.angle_beta   90.00
_cell.angle_gamma   90.00
#
_symmetry.space_group_name_H-M   'P 1'
#
loop_
_entity.id
_entity.type
_entity.pdbx_description
1 polymer ?
#
loop_
_entity_poly.entity_id
_entity_poly.type
_entity_poly.pdbx_seq_one_letter_code
_entity_poly.pdbx_strand_id
1 'polypeptide(L)'
;MSVLEGARAQMIAVDVASHTMHRVGAPKLASTASATASTSTSTGTSTGTAASGGGGTVSAPPPNPGTAQSIAYNMMSSFGFDPKSQFGCLDNIWNRESGWRWNAYNPSGAYGIPQALPGSKMASAGADWQTNPATQIRWGLGYIKSMYGTPCGAWGFWEGHGYY
;
A
#
# COMPACT_ATOMS: atom_id res chain seq x y z
N MET A 1 -22.15 26.79 6.53
CA MET A 1 -20.87 26.17 6.13
C MET A 1 -20.43 25.26 7.26
N SER A 2 -20.27 23.99 6.97
CA SER A 2 -20.18 22.93 7.97
C SER A 2 -18.76 22.81 8.51
N VAL A 3 -18.61 22.59 9.83
CA VAL A 3 -17.34 22.39 10.55
C VAL A 3 -16.51 21.21 9.98
N LEU A 4 -17.17 20.32 9.22
CA LEU A 4 -16.56 19.20 8.52
C LEU A 4 -15.69 19.59 7.31
N GLU A 5 -15.93 20.73 6.69
CA GLU A 5 -15.15 21.20 5.55
C GLU A 5 -13.80 21.80 5.98
N GLY A 6 -13.75 22.45 7.12
CA GLY A 6 -12.52 22.99 7.69
C GLY A 6 -11.52 21.89 8.14
N ALA A 7 -12.02 20.78 8.66
CA ALA A 7 -11.19 19.65 9.08
C ALA A 7 -10.55 18.90 7.87
N ARG A 8 -11.27 18.86 6.73
CA ARG A 8 -10.77 18.24 5.49
C ARG A 8 -9.64 19.05 4.86
N ALA A 9 -9.76 20.38 4.87
CA ALA A 9 -8.73 21.26 4.32
C ALA A 9 -7.43 21.25 5.15
N GLN A 10 -7.53 21.10 6.47
CA GLN A 10 -6.35 21.02 7.35
C GLN A 10 -5.61 19.68 7.24
N MET A 11 -6.30 18.57 7.02
CA MET A 11 -5.64 17.28 6.79
C MET A 11 -4.80 17.28 5.50
N ILE A 12 -5.29 17.88 4.44
CA ILE A 12 -4.60 17.94 3.15
C ILE A 12 -3.32 18.80 3.24
N ALA A 13 -3.36 19.90 3.97
CA ALA A 13 -2.22 20.82 4.09
C ALA A 13 -1.04 20.23 4.90
N VAL A 14 -1.32 19.37 5.87
CA VAL A 14 -0.27 18.74 6.70
C VAL A 14 0.40 17.57 5.96
N ASP A 15 -0.33 16.86 5.09
CA ASP A 15 0.21 15.70 4.37
C ASP A 15 1.17 16.08 3.23
N VAL A 16 0.90 17.17 2.52
CA VAL A 16 1.79 17.65 1.45
C VAL A 16 3.17 18.05 1.99
N ALA A 17 3.23 18.65 3.19
CA ALA A 17 4.50 19.01 3.82
C ALA A 17 5.31 17.79 4.29
N SER A 18 4.67 16.68 4.61
CA SER A 18 5.34 15.44 5.06
C SER A 18 5.93 14.61 3.92
N HIS A 19 5.42 14.76 2.70
CA HIS A 19 5.95 14.05 1.52
C HIS A 19 7.36 14.49 1.13
N THR A 20 7.72 15.74 1.40
CA THR A 20 9.02 16.31 1.01
C THR A 20 10.19 15.82 1.89
N MET A 21 9.92 15.20 3.05
CA MET A 21 10.97 14.76 4.00
C MET A 21 11.35 13.28 3.89
N HIS A 22 10.79 12.52 2.95
CA HIS A 22 11.01 11.07 2.90
C HIS A 22 12.24 10.63 2.09
N ARG A 23 13.13 11.55 1.73
CA ARG A 23 14.30 11.21 0.93
C ARG A 23 15.61 11.39 1.68
N VAL A 24 15.93 10.45 2.56
CA VAL A 24 17.32 10.13 2.88
C VAL A 24 17.49 8.65 2.54
N GLY A 25 18.29 8.37 1.53
CA GLY A 25 18.48 7.07 0.94
C GLY A 25 18.88 6.00 1.96
N ALA A 26 18.14 4.92 1.98
CA ALA A 26 18.61 3.69 2.59
C ALA A 26 19.73 3.10 1.74
N PRO A 27 20.87 2.73 2.33
CA PRO A 27 21.93 2.04 1.59
C PRO A 27 21.41 0.65 1.18
N LYS A 28 21.56 0.36 -0.07
CA LYS A 28 21.30 -0.95 -0.67
C LYS A 28 22.28 -1.96 -0.09
N LEU A 29 21.91 -2.67 0.95
CA LEU A 29 22.69 -3.80 1.44
C LEU A 29 22.53 -4.95 0.44
N ALA A 30 23.59 -5.20 -0.29
CA ALA A 30 23.75 -6.39 -1.09
C ALA A 30 23.83 -7.60 -0.14
N SER A 31 22.80 -8.42 -0.13
CA SER A 31 22.82 -9.71 0.55
C SER A 31 23.24 -10.77 -0.46
N THR A 32 24.49 -11.18 -0.36
CA THR A 32 24.97 -12.44 -0.93
C THR A 32 24.43 -13.57 -0.07
N ALA A 33 23.51 -14.34 -0.60
CA ALA A 33 23.10 -15.60 0.01
C ALA A 33 23.10 -16.69 -1.05
N SER A 34 23.89 -17.70 -0.73
CA SER A 34 24.12 -18.98 -1.42
C SER A 34 22.83 -19.69 -1.88
N ALA A 35 22.96 -20.26 -3.03
CA ALA A 35 22.02 -21.20 -3.64
C ALA A 35 21.94 -22.51 -2.87
N THR A 36 20.73 -23.04 -2.71
CA THR A 36 20.50 -24.48 -2.67
C THR A 36 19.30 -24.75 -3.55
N ALA A 37 19.56 -25.50 -4.59
CA ALA A 37 18.58 -25.90 -5.59
C ALA A 37 17.57 -26.89 -5.00
N SER A 38 16.31 -26.68 -5.29
CA SER A 38 15.31 -27.74 -5.31
C SER A 38 14.47 -27.61 -6.58
N THR A 39 14.69 -28.55 -7.46
CA THR A 39 14.02 -28.75 -8.73
C THR A 39 12.55 -29.10 -8.50
N SER A 40 11.64 -28.32 -9.03
CA SER A 40 10.27 -28.77 -9.30
C SER A 40 9.87 -28.22 -10.66
N THR A 41 9.85 -29.11 -11.62
CA THR A 41 9.39 -28.92 -12.98
C THR A 41 7.88 -28.68 -12.99
N SER A 42 7.44 -27.53 -13.46
CA SER A 42 6.06 -27.32 -13.88
C SER A 42 6.10 -26.51 -15.17
N THR A 43 5.82 -27.19 -16.26
CA THR A 43 5.69 -26.67 -17.62
C THR A 43 4.39 -25.89 -17.72
N GLY A 44 4.48 -24.58 -17.89
CA GLY A 44 3.35 -23.71 -18.19
C GLY A 44 3.80 -22.62 -19.14
N THR A 45 3.64 -22.85 -20.44
CA THR A 45 3.86 -21.89 -21.50
C THR A 45 2.83 -20.76 -21.40
N SER A 46 3.25 -19.54 -21.12
CA SER A 46 2.47 -18.33 -21.35
C SER A 46 3.33 -17.31 -22.06
N THR A 47 3.11 -17.17 -23.34
CA THR A 47 3.57 -16.06 -24.18
C THR A 47 2.85 -14.78 -23.71
N GLY A 48 3.56 -13.93 -22.97
CA GLY A 48 3.08 -12.61 -22.56
C GLY A 48 3.81 -11.53 -23.32
N THR A 49 3.12 -10.90 -24.23
CA THR A 49 3.54 -9.73 -24.98
C THR A 49 3.75 -8.55 -24.03
N ALA A 50 4.92 -7.94 -24.09
CA ALA A 50 5.20 -6.68 -23.42
C ALA A 50 4.36 -5.56 -24.03
N ALA A 51 3.52 -4.92 -23.22
CA ALA A 51 2.81 -3.69 -23.58
C ALA A 51 3.24 -2.58 -22.62
N SER A 52 3.71 -1.53 -23.26
CA SER A 52 4.17 -0.26 -22.70
C SER A 52 3.07 0.54 -22.01
N GLY A 53 3.41 1.10 -20.84
CA GLY A 53 2.95 2.39 -20.31
C GLY A 53 1.45 2.71 -20.32
N GLY A 54 0.81 2.55 -19.19
CA GLY A 54 -0.50 3.08 -18.86
C GLY A 54 -1.01 2.38 -17.60
N GLY A 55 -1.51 3.14 -16.59
CA GLY A 55 -2.03 2.60 -15.35
C GLY A 55 -3.13 1.54 -15.54
N GLY A 56 -2.75 0.38 -16.04
CA GLY A 56 -3.62 -0.76 -16.26
C GLY A 56 -4.09 -1.35 -14.94
N THR A 57 -5.37 -1.69 -14.88
CA THR A 57 -5.92 -2.45 -13.75
C THR A 57 -5.24 -3.81 -13.65
N VAL A 58 -4.67 -4.10 -12.49
CA VAL A 58 -4.05 -5.40 -12.22
C VAL A 58 -5.10 -6.29 -11.56
N SER A 59 -5.67 -7.19 -12.35
CA SER A 59 -6.61 -8.18 -11.84
C SER A 59 -5.87 -9.25 -11.05
N ALA A 60 -6.19 -9.38 -9.77
CA ALA A 60 -5.66 -10.43 -8.90
C ALA A 60 -6.82 -11.27 -8.33
N PRO A 61 -6.60 -12.59 -8.10
CA PRO A 61 -7.60 -13.42 -7.46
C PRO A 61 -7.84 -12.94 -6.01
N PRO A 62 -9.02 -13.22 -5.43
CA PRO A 62 -9.28 -12.94 -4.03
C PRO A 62 -8.24 -13.63 -3.13
N PRO A 63 -7.70 -12.93 -2.12
CA PRO A 63 -6.72 -13.50 -1.21
C PRO A 63 -7.36 -14.49 -0.22
N ASN A 64 -6.51 -15.34 0.39
CA ASN A 64 -6.96 -16.32 1.38
C ASN A 64 -7.68 -15.64 2.56
N PRO A 65 -8.81 -16.21 3.04
CA PRO A 65 -9.54 -15.68 4.18
C PRO A 65 -8.66 -15.56 5.44
N GLY A 66 -8.92 -14.54 6.25
CA GLY A 66 -8.21 -14.32 7.53
C GLY A 66 -6.87 -13.60 7.42
N THR A 67 -6.39 -13.28 6.22
CA THR A 67 -5.17 -12.49 6.02
C THR A 67 -5.45 -10.99 6.00
N ALA A 68 -4.41 -10.17 6.17
CA ALA A 68 -4.52 -8.72 6.00
C ALA A 68 -5.00 -8.36 4.59
N GLN A 69 -4.57 -9.11 3.58
CA GLN A 69 -5.02 -8.97 2.21
C GLN A 69 -6.52 -9.19 2.06
N SER A 70 -7.08 -10.22 2.71
CA SER A 70 -8.53 -10.47 2.64
C SER A 70 -9.34 -9.38 3.34
N ILE A 71 -8.83 -8.85 4.44
CA ILE A 71 -9.45 -7.70 5.12
C ILE A 71 -9.50 -6.50 4.17
N ALA A 72 -8.37 -6.20 3.51
CA ALA A 72 -8.30 -5.10 2.56
C ALA A 72 -9.24 -5.32 1.37
N TYR A 73 -9.22 -6.50 0.75
CA TYR A 73 -10.07 -6.85 -0.39
C TYR A 73 -11.55 -6.60 -0.08
N ASN A 74 -12.01 -7.08 1.08
CA ASN A 74 -13.40 -6.92 1.51
C ASN A 74 -13.75 -5.46 1.87
N MET A 75 -12.76 -4.68 2.34
CA MET A 75 -12.97 -3.30 2.74
C MET A 75 -12.97 -2.31 1.56
N MET A 76 -12.34 -2.66 0.44
CA MET A 76 -12.14 -1.76 -0.71
C MET A 76 -13.45 -1.16 -1.23
N SER A 77 -14.51 -1.95 -1.30
CA SER A 77 -15.82 -1.48 -1.81
C SER A 77 -16.40 -0.34 -0.97
N SER A 78 -16.14 -0.31 0.35
CA SER A 78 -16.60 0.78 1.21
C SER A 78 -15.89 2.12 0.93
N PHE A 79 -14.75 2.07 0.26
CA PHE A 79 -14.02 3.24 -0.23
C PHE A 79 -14.35 3.59 -1.68
N GLY A 80 -15.23 2.82 -2.32
CA GLY A 80 -15.60 3.00 -3.72
C GLY A 80 -14.60 2.41 -4.71
N PHE A 81 -13.75 1.50 -4.27
CA PHE A 81 -12.84 0.76 -5.12
C PHE A 81 -13.42 -0.60 -5.50
N ASP A 82 -13.38 -0.95 -6.79
CA ASP A 82 -13.72 -2.31 -7.21
C ASP A 82 -12.55 -3.26 -6.90
N PRO A 83 -12.74 -4.23 -5.99
CA PRO A 83 -11.63 -5.11 -5.60
C PRO A 83 -11.08 -5.94 -6.75
N LYS A 84 -11.91 -6.32 -7.72
CA LYS A 84 -11.49 -7.19 -8.84
C LYS A 84 -10.47 -6.50 -9.74
N SER A 85 -10.59 -5.19 -9.92
CA SER A 85 -9.73 -4.42 -10.81
C SER A 85 -8.62 -3.63 -10.08
N GLN A 86 -8.77 -3.40 -8.77
CA GLN A 86 -7.89 -2.50 -8.02
C GLN A 86 -7.01 -3.21 -6.98
N PHE A 87 -7.40 -4.42 -6.55
CA PHE A 87 -6.66 -5.12 -5.48
C PHE A 87 -5.22 -5.46 -5.87
N GLY A 88 -4.97 -5.88 -7.12
CA GLY A 88 -3.61 -6.20 -7.56
C GLY A 88 -2.65 -5.01 -7.46
N CYS A 89 -3.13 -3.79 -7.72
CA CYS A 89 -2.34 -2.57 -7.52
C CYS A 89 -2.05 -2.32 -6.04
N LEU A 90 -3.05 -2.48 -5.17
CA LEU A 90 -2.90 -2.34 -3.73
C LEU A 90 -1.92 -3.38 -3.17
N ASP A 91 -2.03 -4.63 -3.61
CA ASP A 91 -1.15 -5.73 -3.21
C ASP A 91 0.29 -5.45 -3.60
N ASN A 92 0.53 -4.94 -4.81
CA ASN A 92 1.86 -4.54 -5.26
C ASN A 92 2.48 -3.46 -4.37
N ILE A 93 1.72 -2.42 -3.99
CA ILE A 93 2.22 -1.35 -3.11
C ILE A 93 2.58 -1.92 -1.73
N TRP A 94 1.61 -2.54 -1.05
CA TRP A 94 1.78 -2.93 0.35
C TRP A 94 2.70 -4.14 0.55
N ASN A 95 2.92 -4.96 -0.48
CA ASN A 95 4.02 -5.93 -0.49
C ASN A 95 5.39 -5.23 -0.44
N ARG A 96 5.57 -4.15 -1.17
CA ARG A 96 6.83 -3.40 -1.18
C ARG A 96 7.03 -2.56 0.08
N GLU A 97 5.97 -2.01 0.64
CA GLU A 97 6.03 -1.17 1.84
C GLU A 97 6.34 -2.00 3.09
N SER A 98 5.61 -3.05 3.33
CA SER A 98 5.69 -3.80 4.59
C SER A 98 5.67 -5.32 4.45
N GLY A 99 5.39 -5.84 3.24
CA GLY A 99 5.04 -7.25 3.07
C GLY A 99 3.76 -7.60 3.84
N TRP A 100 2.79 -6.67 3.92
CA TRP A 100 1.52 -6.80 4.64
C TRP A 100 1.67 -7.01 6.15
N ARG A 101 2.83 -6.67 6.73
CA ARG A 101 3.08 -6.83 8.16
C ARG A 101 2.56 -5.63 8.94
N TRP A 102 1.60 -5.84 9.81
CA TRP A 102 1.03 -4.80 10.66
C TRP A 102 2.02 -4.19 11.65
N ASN A 103 3.05 -4.94 12.02
CA ASN A 103 4.11 -4.50 12.94
C ASN A 103 5.41 -4.09 12.22
N ALA A 104 5.38 -3.90 10.91
CA ALA A 104 6.53 -3.39 10.17
C ALA A 104 6.91 -2.00 10.68
N TYR A 105 8.18 -1.82 10.99
CA TYR A 105 8.73 -0.55 11.49
C TYR A 105 9.97 -0.18 10.71
N ASN A 106 10.03 1.09 10.32
CA ASN A 106 11.21 1.70 9.70
C ASN A 106 11.81 2.71 10.69
N PRO A 107 13.15 2.77 10.87
CA PRO A 107 13.81 3.74 11.75
C PRO A 107 13.47 5.21 11.46
N SER A 108 13.00 5.53 10.25
CA SER A 108 12.47 6.86 9.92
C SER A 108 11.14 7.20 10.61
N GLY A 109 10.49 6.21 11.27
CA GLY A 109 9.20 6.36 11.95
C GLY A 109 8.00 5.88 11.13
N ALA A 110 8.21 5.32 9.94
CA ALA A 110 7.15 4.69 9.18
C ALA A 110 6.70 3.38 9.85
N TYR A 111 5.38 3.12 9.86
CA TYR A 111 4.81 2.01 10.62
C TYR A 111 3.66 1.32 9.89
N GLY A 112 3.59 0.01 10.12
CA GLY A 112 2.47 -0.85 9.77
C GLY A 112 2.35 -1.19 8.29
N ILE A 113 1.21 -1.75 7.92
CA ILE A 113 0.92 -2.21 6.55
C ILE A 113 1.15 -1.10 5.52
N PRO A 114 0.60 0.13 5.68
CA PRO A 114 0.75 1.20 4.69
C PRO A 114 2.05 2.00 4.87
N GLN A 115 2.92 1.68 5.82
CA GLN A 115 4.11 2.46 6.16
C GLN A 115 3.81 3.95 6.38
N ALA A 116 2.75 4.24 7.16
CA ALA A 116 2.37 5.61 7.49
C ALA A 116 3.50 6.35 8.24
N LEU A 117 3.81 7.58 7.82
CA LEU A 117 4.86 8.40 8.41
C LEU A 117 4.33 9.78 8.86
N PRO A 118 4.33 10.09 10.17
CA PRO A 118 4.57 9.15 11.26
C PRO A 118 3.42 8.15 11.41
N GLY A 119 3.71 6.97 11.97
CA GLY A 119 2.72 5.91 12.18
C GLY A 119 1.48 6.37 12.95
N SER A 120 1.64 7.35 13.86
CA SER A 120 0.55 7.92 14.66
C SER A 120 -0.58 8.58 13.86
N LYS A 121 -0.38 8.90 12.58
CA LYS A 121 -1.44 9.36 11.68
C LYS A 121 -2.61 8.36 11.60
N MET A 122 -2.31 7.07 11.73
CA MET A 122 -3.32 6.01 11.71
C MET A 122 -4.27 6.02 12.90
N ALA A 123 -3.96 6.78 13.96
CA ALA A 123 -4.87 6.97 15.11
C ALA A 123 -6.19 7.65 14.71
N SER A 124 -6.22 8.37 13.59
CA SER A 124 -7.45 8.94 13.03
C SER A 124 -8.45 7.89 12.54
N ALA A 125 -8.00 6.66 12.26
CA ALA A 125 -8.86 5.56 11.87
C ALA A 125 -9.27 4.65 13.05
N GLY A 126 -8.55 4.73 14.19
CA GLY A 126 -8.85 3.96 15.40
C GLY A 126 -7.70 4.00 16.40
N ALA A 127 -8.02 3.99 17.70
CA ALA A 127 -7.03 4.05 18.77
C ALA A 127 -6.12 2.80 18.83
N ASP A 128 -6.56 1.70 18.25
CA ASP A 128 -5.89 0.40 18.19
C ASP A 128 -4.93 0.24 16.99
N TRP A 129 -4.63 1.32 16.31
CA TRP A 129 -3.84 1.33 15.07
C TRP A 129 -2.48 0.62 15.15
N GLN A 130 -1.87 0.56 16.34
CA GLN A 130 -0.56 -0.08 16.50
C GLN A 130 -0.62 -1.60 16.35
N THR A 131 -1.76 -2.23 16.66
CA THR A 131 -1.89 -3.69 16.73
C THR A 131 -3.00 -4.26 15.87
N ASN A 132 -3.87 -3.42 15.30
CA ASN A 132 -5.01 -3.85 14.52
C ASN A 132 -4.80 -3.63 13.01
N PRO A 133 -4.59 -4.72 12.23
CA PRO A 133 -4.46 -4.62 10.79
C PRO A 133 -5.63 -3.93 10.09
N ALA A 134 -6.87 -4.15 10.56
CA ALA A 134 -8.05 -3.56 9.94
C ALA A 134 -8.08 -2.03 10.09
N THR A 135 -7.59 -1.51 11.21
CA THR A 135 -7.47 -0.06 11.43
C THR A 135 -6.40 0.56 10.53
N GLN A 136 -5.26 -0.11 10.38
CA GLN A 136 -4.20 0.33 9.47
C GLN A 136 -4.65 0.31 8.00
N ILE A 137 -5.33 -0.75 7.60
CA ILE A 137 -5.88 -0.91 6.25
C ILE A 137 -6.92 0.18 5.96
N ARG A 138 -7.83 0.44 6.91
CA ARG A 138 -8.83 1.50 6.78
C ARG A 138 -8.17 2.86 6.56
N TRP A 139 -7.15 3.17 7.35
CA TRP A 139 -6.40 4.41 7.17
C TRP A 139 -5.73 4.47 5.80
N GLY A 140 -5.02 3.41 5.41
CA GLY A 140 -4.28 3.35 4.13
C GLY A 140 -5.18 3.47 2.90
N LEU A 141 -6.36 2.82 2.91
CA LEU A 141 -7.34 2.97 1.83
C LEU A 141 -7.90 4.39 1.75
N GLY A 142 -8.15 5.02 2.91
CA GLY A 142 -8.56 6.42 2.98
C GLY A 142 -7.50 7.36 2.43
N TYR A 143 -6.24 7.13 2.78
CA TYR A 143 -5.10 7.88 2.28
C TYR A 143 -4.97 7.76 0.76
N ILE A 144 -4.97 6.54 0.22
CA ILE A 144 -4.93 6.29 -1.22
C ILE A 144 -6.06 7.02 -1.94
N LYS A 145 -7.28 6.95 -1.39
CA LYS A 145 -8.44 7.64 -1.99
C LYS A 145 -8.25 9.15 -2.04
N SER A 146 -7.72 9.74 -0.99
CA SER A 146 -7.55 11.21 -0.91
C SER A 146 -6.42 11.73 -1.77
N MET A 147 -5.31 10.99 -1.87
CA MET A 147 -4.08 11.45 -2.54
C MET A 147 -4.01 11.03 -4.00
N TYR A 148 -4.48 9.83 -4.33
CA TYR A 148 -4.28 9.21 -5.65
C TYR A 148 -5.58 8.84 -6.35
N GLY A 149 -6.71 9.00 -5.69
CA GLY A 149 -8.01 8.64 -6.22
C GLY A 149 -8.30 7.14 -6.22
N THR A 150 -7.34 6.31 -6.64
CA THR A 150 -7.48 4.85 -6.72
C THR A 150 -6.19 4.12 -6.35
N PRO A 151 -6.27 2.83 -5.95
CA PRO A 151 -5.08 2.00 -5.74
C PRO A 151 -4.16 1.91 -6.97
N CYS A 152 -4.71 1.79 -8.17
CA CYS A 152 -3.88 1.77 -9.38
C CYS A 152 -3.28 3.15 -9.72
N GLY A 153 -3.92 4.25 -9.33
CA GLY A 153 -3.33 5.58 -9.38
C GLY A 153 -2.12 5.70 -8.44
N ALA A 154 -2.25 5.18 -7.22
CA ALA A 154 -1.15 5.13 -6.25
C ALA A 154 0.00 4.23 -6.73
N TRP A 155 -0.32 3.08 -7.35
CA TRP A 155 0.67 2.18 -7.91
C TRP A 155 1.46 2.83 -9.05
N GLY A 156 0.78 3.49 -10.00
CA GLY A 156 1.46 4.22 -11.07
C GLY A 156 2.37 5.34 -10.55
N PHE A 157 1.98 6.02 -9.47
CA PHE A 157 2.85 6.98 -8.80
C PHE A 157 4.07 6.28 -8.17
N TRP A 158 3.85 5.16 -7.47
CA TRP A 158 4.91 4.38 -6.82
C TRP A 158 5.96 3.89 -7.82
N GLU A 159 5.54 3.43 -9.00
CA GLU A 159 6.45 2.96 -10.07
C GLU A 159 7.45 4.03 -10.51
N GLY A 160 7.02 5.29 -10.52
CA GLY A 160 7.88 6.42 -10.90
C GLY A 160 8.75 6.97 -9.77
N HIS A 161 8.36 6.78 -8.51
CA HIS A 161 8.96 7.49 -7.37
C HIS A 161 9.54 6.56 -6.29
N GLY A 162 9.09 5.30 -6.22
CA GLY A 162 9.51 4.31 -5.21
C GLY A 162 8.88 4.53 -3.82
N TYR A 163 7.82 5.35 -3.73
CA TYR A 163 6.97 5.60 -2.54
C TYR A 163 5.58 6.07 -2.98
N TYR A 164 4.64 6.15 -2.03
CA TYR A 164 3.29 6.71 -2.28
C TYR A 164 2.78 7.52 -1.09
#